data_598fb992bd4d4300921833dd9ef06b99
#
_entry.id   598fb992bd4d4300921833dd9ef06b99
#
_cell.length_a   1.000
_cell.length_b   1.000
_cell.length_c   1.000
_cell.angle_alpha   90.00
_cell.angle_beta   90.00
_cell.angle_gamma   90.00
#
_symmetry.space_group_name_H-M   'P 1'
#
loop_
_entity.id
_entity.type
_entity.pdbx_description
1 polymer ?
#
loop_
_entity_poly.entity_id
_entity_poly.type
_entity_poly.pdbx_seq_one_letter_code
_entity_poly.pdbx_strand_id
1 'polypeptide(L)'
;MTLLKHEIKMNLKSILIWAISVGGLCAGCILLFESLEESMKEMTDAYSDMGAFSAALGMDKLSISTMEGFYGTEIALMFALGGAMFAAMTGAAMLSKEEEGHTCEFLATLPLGRGRIFFWKYAAVVLLVLLFNLMTVLLILVGFAGAGEMLDGKTFVLYHGAQLIMQLEVGSICFLISALSKKKQIGACLGFAMVLYISDLMCRVIPDLEGLKYVTPYYFSNGADIFASGEVQWGMAAAALVVMVLSVVAAAVVYQKKDLAS
;
A
#
# COMPACT_ATOMS: atom_id res chain seq x y z
N MET A 1 -8.93 15.02 19.78
CA MET A 1 -7.45 14.91 19.67
C MET A 1 -6.83 13.82 20.56
N THR A 2 -7.36 13.54 21.74
CA THR A 2 -6.82 12.48 22.63
C THR A 2 -6.91 11.09 22.03
N LEU A 3 -8.04 10.71 21.39
CA LEU A 3 -8.23 9.39 20.76
C LEU A 3 -7.24 9.18 19.60
N LEU A 4 -7.11 10.14 18.68
CA LEU A 4 -6.15 10.07 17.58
C LEU A 4 -4.70 9.87 18.08
N LYS A 5 -4.30 10.66 19.08
CA LYS A 5 -2.96 10.54 19.69
C LYS A 5 -2.75 9.18 20.34
N HIS A 6 -3.78 8.63 20.96
CA HIS A 6 -3.75 7.30 21.54
C HIS A 6 -3.56 6.23 20.45
N GLU A 7 -4.36 6.30 19.37
CA GLU A 7 -4.25 5.35 18.25
C GLU A 7 -2.86 5.36 17.61
N ILE A 8 -2.28 6.53 17.38
CA ILE A 8 -0.93 6.65 16.83
C ILE A 8 0.08 6.02 17.79
N LYS A 9 -0.01 6.34 19.09
CA LYS A 9 0.93 5.80 20.10
C LYS A 9 0.88 4.28 20.18
N MET A 10 -0.32 3.70 20.12
CA MET A 10 -0.51 2.23 20.14
C MET A 10 0.08 1.55 18.91
N ASN A 11 0.06 2.22 17.75
CA ASN A 11 0.56 1.66 16.49
C ASN A 11 2.03 2.06 16.19
N LEU A 12 2.69 2.84 17.06
CA LEU A 12 4.03 3.38 16.79
C LEU A 12 5.07 2.26 16.54
N LYS A 13 5.04 1.18 17.34
CA LYS A 13 5.94 0.04 17.14
C LYS A 13 5.68 -0.63 15.79
N SER A 14 4.42 -0.79 15.40
CA SER A 14 4.05 -1.40 14.12
C SER A 14 4.56 -0.56 12.94
N ILE A 15 4.34 0.77 12.97
CA ILE A 15 4.87 1.66 11.91
C ILE A 15 6.38 1.53 11.80
N LEU A 16 7.10 1.60 12.93
CA LEU A 16 8.57 1.53 12.94
C LEU A 16 9.06 0.21 12.34
N ILE A 17 8.47 -0.91 12.75
CA ILE A 17 8.84 -2.23 12.23
C ILE A 17 8.60 -2.28 10.72
N TRP A 18 7.40 -1.90 10.25
CA TRP A 18 7.06 -1.97 8.83
C TRP A 18 7.88 -0.98 7.99
N ALA A 19 8.02 0.26 8.43
CA ALA A 19 8.77 1.26 7.68
C ALA A 19 10.27 0.94 7.59
N ILE A 20 10.88 0.45 8.69
CA ILE A 20 12.28 0.03 8.70
C ILE A 20 12.46 -1.24 7.86
N SER A 21 11.55 -2.20 7.93
CA SER A 21 11.64 -3.44 7.14
C SER A 21 11.50 -3.15 5.65
N VAL A 22 10.46 -2.44 5.23
CA VAL A 22 10.22 -2.15 3.81
C VAL A 22 11.22 -1.11 3.31
N GLY A 23 11.36 0.02 3.99
CA GLY A 23 12.26 1.10 3.58
C GLY A 23 13.73 0.72 3.68
N GLY A 24 14.12 -0.05 4.71
CA GLY A 24 15.47 -0.58 4.86
C GLY A 24 15.81 -1.60 3.79
N LEU A 25 14.86 -2.48 3.41
CA LEU A 25 15.03 -3.41 2.31
C LEU A 25 15.20 -2.65 0.98
N CYS A 26 14.32 -1.69 0.67
CA CYS A 26 14.42 -0.87 -0.53
C CYS A 26 15.75 -0.09 -0.57
N ALA A 27 16.14 0.57 0.52
CA ALA A 27 17.39 1.30 0.60
C ALA A 27 18.61 0.37 0.48
N GLY A 28 18.56 -0.81 1.08
CA GLY A 28 19.60 -1.84 0.97
C GLY A 28 19.78 -2.32 -0.48
N CYS A 29 18.68 -2.57 -1.19
CA CYS A 29 18.73 -2.93 -2.62
C CYS A 29 19.35 -1.81 -3.48
N ILE A 30 19.01 -0.54 -3.20
CA ILE A 30 19.60 0.61 -3.90
C ILE A 30 21.11 0.67 -3.66
N LEU A 31 21.57 0.51 -2.41
CA LEU A 31 22.99 0.56 -2.07
C LEU A 31 23.78 -0.61 -2.66
N LEU A 32 23.14 -1.75 -2.87
CA LEU A 32 23.77 -2.93 -3.45
C LEU A 32 23.72 -2.96 -4.98
N PHE A 33 22.99 -2.04 -5.62
CA PHE A 33 22.75 -2.06 -7.07
C PHE A 33 24.05 -2.08 -7.86
N GLU A 34 25.02 -1.21 -7.54
CA GLU A 34 26.31 -1.15 -8.24
C GLU A 34 27.05 -2.50 -8.19
N SER A 35 26.96 -3.21 -7.07
CA SER A 35 27.57 -4.55 -6.89
C SER A 35 26.86 -5.63 -7.69
N LEU A 36 25.59 -5.42 -8.06
CA LEU A 36 24.74 -6.37 -8.76
C LEU A 36 24.56 -6.05 -10.25
N GLU A 37 25.05 -4.89 -10.70
CA GLU A 37 24.82 -4.37 -12.07
C GLU A 37 25.23 -5.37 -13.16
N GLU A 38 26.40 -6.01 -13.01
CA GLU A 38 26.88 -7.00 -13.98
C GLU A 38 25.97 -8.23 -14.04
N SER A 39 25.55 -8.75 -12.87
CA SER A 39 24.60 -9.87 -12.80
C SER A 39 23.23 -9.47 -13.34
N MET A 40 22.79 -8.23 -13.14
CA MET A 40 21.52 -7.71 -13.67
C MET A 40 21.54 -7.60 -15.20
N LYS A 41 22.68 -7.28 -15.81
CA LYS A 41 22.85 -7.28 -17.26
C LYS A 41 22.68 -8.69 -17.84
N GLU A 42 23.32 -9.68 -17.25
CA GLU A 42 23.17 -11.08 -17.67
C GLU A 42 21.71 -11.56 -17.51
N MET A 43 21.04 -11.18 -16.41
CA MET A 43 19.64 -11.50 -16.17
C MET A 43 18.71 -10.81 -17.17
N THR A 44 18.97 -9.56 -17.57
CA THR A 44 18.17 -8.83 -18.55
C THR A 44 18.09 -9.59 -19.86
N ASP A 45 19.20 -10.15 -20.35
CA ASP A 45 19.24 -10.96 -21.56
C ASP A 45 18.41 -12.25 -21.41
N ALA A 46 18.48 -12.90 -20.24
CA ALA A 46 17.70 -14.10 -19.96
C ALA A 46 16.18 -13.82 -19.84
N TYR A 47 15.82 -12.70 -19.23
CA TYR A 47 14.41 -12.32 -19.06
C TYR A 47 13.76 -11.79 -20.34
N SER A 48 14.55 -11.20 -21.27
CA SER A 48 14.01 -10.75 -22.56
C SER A 48 13.36 -11.89 -23.37
N ASP A 49 13.81 -13.12 -23.15
CA ASP A 49 13.29 -14.32 -23.81
C ASP A 49 12.09 -14.96 -23.09
N MET A 50 11.73 -14.48 -21.88
CA MET A 50 10.67 -15.09 -21.06
C MET A 50 9.27 -14.56 -21.34
N GLY A 51 9.07 -13.70 -22.34
CA GLY A 51 7.77 -13.26 -22.85
C GLY A 51 6.79 -12.80 -21.78
N ALA A 52 5.74 -13.60 -21.52
CA ALA A 52 4.67 -13.26 -20.57
C ALA A 52 5.15 -12.99 -19.14
N PHE A 53 6.22 -13.66 -18.68
CA PHE A 53 6.77 -13.43 -17.36
C PHE A 53 7.46 -12.05 -17.26
N SER A 54 8.21 -11.68 -18.29
CA SER A 54 8.83 -10.35 -18.40
C SER A 54 7.78 -9.23 -18.39
N ALA A 55 6.69 -9.43 -19.16
CA ALA A 55 5.56 -8.48 -19.18
C ALA A 55 4.84 -8.35 -17.83
N ALA A 56 4.69 -9.46 -17.07
CA ALA A 56 4.08 -9.44 -15.75
C ALA A 56 4.84 -8.55 -14.77
N LEU A 57 6.17 -8.57 -14.84
CA LEU A 57 7.06 -7.80 -13.96
C LEU A 57 7.44 -6.42 -14.53
N GLY A 58 6.99 -6.09 -15.76
CA GLY A 58 7.30 -4.83 -16.41
C GLY A 58 8.74 -4.72 -16.95
N MET A 59 9.47 -5.84 -17.02
CA MET A 59 10.84 -5.92 -17.54
C MET A 59 10.89 -5.83 -19.07
N ASP A 60 9.73 -5.93 -19.73
CA ASP A 60 9.54 -5.63 -21.15
C ASP A 60 9.59 -4.12 -21.46
N LYS A 61 9.36 -3.27 -20.45
CA LYS A 61 9.28 -1.81 -20.56
C LYS A 61 10.54 -1.10 -20.03
N LEU A 62 11.15 -1.69 -19.01
CA LEU A 62 12.31 -1.13 -18.31
C LEU A 62 13.42 -2.18 -18.15
N SER A 63 14.65 -1.79 -18.43
CA SER A 63 15.80 -2.66 -18.19
C SER A 63 16.21 -2.63 -16.73
N ILE A 64 16.23 -3.79 -16.07
CA ILE A 64 16.71 -3.93 -14.69
C ILE A 64 18.20 -3.63 -14.52
N SER A 65 18.95 -3.49 -15.62
CA SER A 65 20.36 -3.10 -15.60
C SER A 65 20.58 -1.59 -15.38
N THR A 66 19.52 -0.80 -15.37
CA THR A 66 19.56 0.62 -15.02
C THR A 66 18.95 0.84 -13.64
N MET A 67 19.44 1.84 -12.88
CA MET A 67 18.86 2.18 -11.57
C MET A 67 17.37 2.51 -11.67
N GLU A 68 16.95 3.22 -12.70
CA GLU A 68 15.54 3.56 -12.92
C GLU A 68 14.70 2.32 -13.20
N GLY A 69 15.17 1.42 -14.05
CA GLY A 69 14.46 0.17 -14.34
C GLY A 69 14.42 -0.77 -13.14
N PHE A 70 15.53 -0.92 -12.42
CA PHE A 70 15.58 -1.71 -11.19
C PHE A 70 14.65 -1.16 -10.11
N TYR A 71 14.61 0.16 -9.96
CA TYR A 71 13.68 0.80 -9.04
C TYR A 71 12.22 0.60 -9.45
N GLY A 72 11.90 0.85 -10.74
CA GLY A 72 10.53 0.79 -11.26
C GLY A 72 9.92 -0.61 -11.24
N THR A 73 10.75 -1.66 -11.33
CA THR A 73 10.30 -3.06 -11.30
C THR A 73 10.41 -3.66 -9.90
N GLU A 74 11.63 -3.85 -9.39
CA GLU A 74 11.88 -4.63 -8.17
C GLU A 74 11.57 -3.84 -6.88
N ILE A 75 12.13 -2.63 -6.75
CA ILE A 75 11.98 -1.84 -5.52
C ILE A 75 10.55 -1.32 -5.41
N ALA A 76 9.96 -0.88 -6.52
CA ALA A 76 8.58 -0.44 -6.58
C ALA A 76 7.61 -1.56 -6.16
N LEU A 77 7.86 -2.81 -6.57
CA LEU A 77 7.08 -3.96 -6.16
C LEU A 77 7.16 -4.19 -4.64
N MET A 78 8.36 -4.14 -4.06
CA MET A 78 8.55 -4.32 -2.61
C MET A 78 7.81 -3.23 -1.82
N PHE A 79 7.88 -1.98 -2.28
CA PHE A 79 7.19 -0.86 -1.67
C PHE A 79 5.66 -0.98 -1.81
N ALA A 80 5.16 -1.37 -2.99
CA ALA A 80 3.73 -1.54 -3.25
C ALA A 80 3.11 -2.63 -2.37
N LEU A 81 3.72 -3.82 -2.33
CA LEU A 81 3.26 -4.93 -1.50
C LEU A 81 3.35 -4.60 -0.02
N GLY A 82 4.50 -4.11 0.44
CA GLY A 82 4.71 -3.76 1.85
C GLY A 82 3.73 -2.68 2.32
N GLY A 83 3.52 -1.64 1.52
CA GLY A 83 2.60 -0.55 1.82
C GLY A 83 1.14 -0.98 1.84
N ALA A 84 0.70 -1.77 0.86
CA ALA A 84 -0.66 -2.30 0.83
C ALA A 84 -0.94 -3.25 2.00
N MET A 85 0.01 -4.12 2.36
CA MET A 85 -0.12 -5.00 3.52
C MET A 85 -0.18 -4.22 4.83
N PHE A 86 0.64 -3.19 4.99
CA PHE A 86 0.58 -2.31 6.16
C PHE A 86 -0.77 -1.58 6.25
N ALA A 87 -1.27 -1.03 5.14
CA ALA A 87 -2.57 -0.36 5.08
C ALA A 87 -3.72 -1.33 5.37
N ALA A 88 -3.69 -2.53 4.77
CA ALA A 88 -4.67 -3.58 5.01
C ALA A 88 -4.73 -4.01 6.48
N MET A 89 -3.58 -4.29 7.09
CA MET A 89 -3.49 -4.66 8.51
C MET A 89 -4.00 -3.56 9.43
N THR A 90 -3.64 -2.31 9.14
CA THR A 90 -4.05 -1.14 9.93
C THR A 90 -5.57 -0.93 9.85
N GLY A 91 -6.15 -1.00 8.64
CA GLY A 91 -7.59 -0.91 8.42
C GLY A 91 -8.35 -2.04 9.11
N ALA A 92 -7.90 -3.28 8.92
CA ALA A 92 -8.54 -4.50 9.45
C ALA A 92 -8.72 -4.51 10.97
N ALA A 93 -7.78 -3.90 11.71
CA ALA A 93 -7.79 -3.93 13.17
C ALA A 93 -8.50 -2.72 13.79
N MET A 94 -8.71 -1.63 13.06
CA MET A 94 -8.97 -0.31 13.67
C MET A 94 -10.30 -0.20 14.41
N LEU A 95 -11.37 -0.82 13.91
CA LEU A 95 -12.70 -0.79 14.55
C LEU A 95 -12.96 -2.03 15.40
N SER A 96 -12.54 -3.21 14.94
CA SER A 96 -12.87 -4.48 15.57
C SER A 96 -12.00 -4.83 16.79
N LYS A 97 -10.87 -4.12 17.00
CA LYS A 97 -9.96 -4.41 18.10
C LYS A 97 -10.58 -4.20 19.49
N GLU A 98 -11.50 -3.24 19.65
CA GLU A 98 -12.18 -2.99 20.91
C GLU A 98 -13.24 -4.04 21.20
N GLU A 99 -13.94 -4.55 20.17
CA GLU A 99 -14.88 -5.64 20.32
C GLU A 99 -14.16 -6.93 20.71
N GLU A 100 -13.07 -7.26 20.00
CA GLU A 100 -12.24 -8.43 20.30
C GLU A 100 -11.58 -8.35 21.69
N GLY A 101 -11.18 -7.15 22.10
CA GLY A 101 -10.54 -6.89 23.40
C GLY A 101 -11.52 -6.66 24.55
N HIS A 102 -12.85 -6.75 24.33
CA HIS A 102 -13.89 -6.45 25.32
C HIS A 102 -13.74 -5.07 25.97
N THR A 103 -13.28 -4.08 25.21
CA THR A 103 -13.07 -2.70 25.67
C THR A 103 -14.07 -1.70 25.11
N CYS A 104 -15.11 -2.18 24.40
CA CYS A 104 -16.17 -1.33 23.82
C CYS A 104 -16.92 -0.53 24.88
N GLU A 105 -17.20 -1.12 26.05
CA GLU A 105 -17.87 -0.43 27.16
C GLU A 105 -17.05 0.75 27.65
N PHE A 106 -15.73 0.58 27.82
CA PHE A 106 -14.84 1.67 28.20
C PHE A 106 -14.84 2.79 27.15
N LEU A 107 -14.83 2.44 25.84
CA LEU A 107 -14.91 3.43 24.78
C LEU A 107 -16.26 4.18 24.80
N ALA A 108 -17.34 3.51 25.19
CA ALA A 108 -18.68 4.11 25.32
C ALA A 108 -18.84 5.04 26.53
N THR A 109 -17.96 4.96 27.55
CA THR A 109 -17.95 5.90 28.69
C THR A 109 -17.32 7.23 28.34
N LEU A 110 -16.60 7.33 27.20
CA LEU A 110 -16.03 8.59 26.77
C LEU A 110 -17.13 9.58 26.36
N PRO A 111 -16.99 10.88 26.65
CA PRO A 111 -17.96 11.91 26.26
C PRO A 111 -17.87 12.22 24.76
N LEU A 112 -17.89 11.19 23.91
CA LEU A 112 -17.75 11.27 22.46
C LEU A 112 -18.85 10.47 21.79
N GLY A 113 -19.59 11.09 20.86
CA GLY A 113 -20.55 10.38 20.03
C GLY A 113 -19.86 9.36 19.08
N ARG A 114 -20.58 8.28 18.74
CA ARG A 114 -20.09 7.20 17.83
C ARG A 114 -19.50 7.73 16.52
N GLY A 115 -20.12 8.74 15.90
CA GLY A 115 -19.61 9.37 14.67
C GLY A 115 -18.26 10.05 14.85
N ARG A 116 -18.01 10.67 16.01
CA ARG A 116 -16.72 11.30 16.33
C ARG A 116 -15.63 10.26 16.59
N ILE A 117 -15.97 9.15 17.24
CA ILE A 117 -15.06 8.03 17.45
C ILE A 117 -14.67 7.43 16.09
N PHE A 118 -15.64 7.14 15.23
CA PHE A 118 -15.43 6.65 13.88
C PHE A 118 -14.49 7.55 13.08
N PHE A 119 -14.78 8.86 13.07
CA PHE A 119 -13.95 9.84 12.36
C PHE A 119 -12.48 9.83 12.82
N TRP A 120 -12.24 9.84 14.13
CA TRP A 120 -10.87 9.82 14.65
C TRP A 120 -10.15 8.51 14.39
N LYS A 121 -10.86 7.39 14.37
CA LYS A 121 -10.28 6.09 14.01
C LYS A 121 -9.91 6.03 12.53
N TYR A 122 -10.76 6.51 11.63
CA TYR A 122 -10.41 6.59 10.21
C TYR A 122 -9.26 7.59 9.96
N ALA A 123 -9.30 8.75 10.60
CA ALA A 123 -8.20 9.71 10.55
C ALA A 123 -6.87 9.10 11.05
N ALA A 124 -6.94 8.19 12.02
CA ALA A 124 -5.77 7.44 12.46
C ALA A 124 -5.24 6.50 11.37
N VAL A 125 -6.10 5.77 10.66
CA VAL A 125 -5.68 4.92 9.53
C VAL A 125 -4.94 5.75 8.48
N VAL A 126 -5.55 6.85 8.04
CA VAL A 126 -4.95 7.74 7.04
C VAL A 126 -3.59 8.26 7.51
N LEU A 127 -3.51 8.76 8.75
CA LEU A 127 -2.26 9.32 9.29
C LEU A 127 -1.18 8.25 9.47
N LEU A 128 -1.54 7.02 9.87
CA LEU A 128 -0.60 5.91 10.01
C LEU A 128 -0.02 5.51 8.64
N VAL A 129 -0.84 5.45 7.58
CA VAL A 129 -0.39 5.18 6.21
C VAL A 129 0.52 6.32 5.70
N LEU A 130 0.16 7.58 5.95
CA LEU A 130 1.00 8.73 5.61
C LEU A 130 2.37 8.69 6.32
N LEU A 131 2.39 8.38 7.62
CA LEU A 131 3.62 8.28 8.39
C LEU A 131 4.49 7.12 7.91
N PHE A 132 3.88 5.97 7.57
CA PHE A 132 4.59 4.84 6.98
C PHE A 132 5.26 5.26 5.65
N ASN A 133 4.51 5.88 4.74
CA ASN A 133 5.04 6.34 3.45
C ASN A 133 6.17 7.36 3.65
N LEU A 134 5.98 8.35 4.52
CA LEU A 134 7.01 9.36 4.80
C LEU A 134 8.31 8.71 5.29
N MET A 135 8.23 7.80 6.26
CA MET A 135 9.41 7.14 6.82
C MET A 135 10.09 6.22 5.79
N THR A 136 9.32 5.47 5.02
CA THR A 136 9.85 4.57 3.99
C THR A 136 10.50 5.35 2.87
N VAL A 137 9.88 6.42 2.38
CA VAL A 137 10.45 7.30 1.35
C VAL A 137 11.73 7.98 1.84
N LEU A 138 11.78 8.42 3.10
CA LEU A 138 13.01 8.98 3.66
C LEU A 138 14.15 7.97 3.68
N LEU A 139 13.89 6.70 4.02
CA LEU A 139 14.89 5.63 3.97
C LEU A 139 15.34 5.35 2.53
N ILE A 140 14.43 5.35 1.56
CA ILE A 140 14.74 5.21 0.13
C ILE A 140 15.67 6.36 -0.33
N LEU A 141 15.35 7.60 0.04
CA LEU A 141 16.20 8.76 -0.30
C LEU A 141 17.58 8.68 0.34
N VAL A 142 17.70 8.14 1.56
CA VAL A 142 18.99 7.84 2.19
C VAL A 142 19.76 6.78 1.37
N GLY A 143 19.07 5.75 0.86
CA GLY A 143 19.66 4.77 -0.05
C GLY A 143 20.26 5.42 -1.31
N PHE A 144 19.49 6.27 -1.99
CA PHE A 144 19.96 7.01 -3.16
C PHE A 144 21.13 7.94 -2.86
N ALA A 145 21.06 8.67 -1.74
CA ALA A 145 22.16 9.54 -1.32
C ALA A 145 23.47 8.74 -1.06
N GLY A 146 23.33 7.51 -0.55
CA GLY A 146 24.46 6.60 -0.33
C GLY A 146 25.03 6.00 -1.63
N ALA A 147 24.17 5.72 -2.62
CA ALA A 147 24.58 5.21 -3.93
C ALA A 147 25.13 6.31 -4.86
N GLY A 148 24.93 7.59 -4.53
CA GLY A 148 25.37 8.70 -5.37
C GLY A 148 24.53 8.90 -6.64
N GLU A 149 23.39 8.25 -6.74
CA GLU A 149 22.45 8.33 -7.85
C GLU A 149 21.13 8.95 -7.43
N MET A 150 20.39 9.51 -8.38
CA MET A 150 19.05 10.04 -8.15
C MET A 150 18.18 9.76 -9.37
N LEU A 151 16.92 9.42 -9.12
CA LEU A 151 15.91 9.26 -10.17
C LEU A 151 15.33 10.61 -10.60
N ASP A 152 14.60 10.61 -11.73
CA ASP A 152 13.78 11.77 -12.10
C ASP A 152 12.78 12.10 -11.00
N GLY A 153 12.91 13.30 -10.43
CA GLY A 153 12.10 13.72 -9.28
C GLY A 153 10.61 13.78 -9.60
N LYS A 154 10.21 14.09 -10.84
CA LYS A 154 8.81 14.12 -11.25
C LYS A 154 8.21 12.73 -11.21
N THR A 155 8.84 11.77 -11.86
CA THR A 155 8.38 10.38 -11.94
C THR A 155 8.37 9.71 -10.57
N PHE A 156 9.39 9.98 -9.75
CA PHE A 156 9.44 9.52 -8.36
C PHE A 156 8.24 10.00 -7.53
N VAL A 157 7.92 11.30 -7.59
CA VAL A 157 6.76 11.86 -6.87
C VAL A 157 5.44 11.32 -7.41
N LEU A 158 5.29 11.16 -8.73
CA LEU A 158 4.10 10.58 -9.35
C LEU A 158 3.87 9.15 -8.87
N TYR A 159 4.92 8.33 -8.86
CA TYR A 159 4.86 6.95 -8.38
C TYR A 159 4.42 6.87 -6.90
N HIS A 160 5.12 7.58 -6.02
CA HIS A 160 4.77 7.56 -4.59
C HIS A 160 3.39 8.15 -4.29
N GLY A 161 2.95 9.13 -5.07
CA GLY A 161 1.59 9.67 -5.00
C GLY A 161 0.53 8.65 -5.40
N ALA A 162 0.74 7.92 -6.51
CA ALA A 162 -0.16 6.84 -6.94
C ALA A 162 -0.20 5.70 -5.92
N GLN A 163 0.96 5.31 -5.38
CA GLN A 163 1.06 4.30 -4.34
C GLN A 163 0.31 4.68 -3.07
N LEU A 164 0.38 5.94 -2.66
CA LEU A 164 -0.37 6.43 -1.50
C LEU A 164 -1.90 6.31 -1.73
N ILE A 165 -2.40 6.65 -2.92
CA ILE A 165 -3.82 6.49 -3.26
C ILE A 165 -4.23 5.03 -3.18
N MET A 166 -3.46 4.12 -3.79
CA MET A 166 -3.68 2.68 -3.75
C MET A 166 -3.72 2.14 -2.32
N GLN A 167 -2.75 2.50 -1.49
CA GLN A 167 -2.68 2.06 -0.09
C GLN A 167 -3.85 2.57 0.74
N LEU A 168 -4.29 3.81 0.52
CA LEU A 168 -5.47 4.38 1.19
C LEU A 168 -6.76 3.69 0.74
N GLU A 169 -6.88 3.31 -0.53
CA GLU A 169 -8.01 2.54 -1.03
C GLU A 169 -8.07 1.17 -0.35
N VAL A 170 -6.99 0.38 -0.40
CA VAL A 170 -6.89 -0.93 0.26
C VAL A 170 -7.17 -0.82 1.76
N GLY A 171 -6.56 0.16 2.43
CA GLY A 171 -6.79 0.43 3.84
C GLY A 171 -8.24 0.76 4.18
N SER A 172 -8.94 1.50 3.32
CA SER A 172 -10.34 1.88 3.50
C SER A 172 -11.30 0.71 3.29
N ILE A 173 -11.04 -0.16 2.32
CA ILE A 173 -11.79 -1.40 2.14
C ILE A 173 -11.61 -2.31 3.37
N CYS A 174 -10.37 -2.47 3.84
CA CYS A 174 -10.09 -3.25 5.05
C CYS A 174 -10.69 -2.63 6.33
N PHE A 175 -10.80 -1.30 6.38
CA PHE A 175 -11.50 -0.60 7.45
C PHE A 175 -13.02 -0.86 7.43
N LEU A 176 -13.63 -0.99 6.24
CA LEU A 176 -15.02 -1.46 6.10
C LEU A 176 -15.16 -2.90 6.60
N ILE A 177 -14.24 -3.80 6.24
CA ILE A 177 -14.23 -5.18 6.74
C ILE A 177 -14.14 -5.18 8.28
N SER A 178 -13.32 -4.29 8.87
CA SER A 178 -13.25 -4.12 10.33
C SER A 178 -14.56 -3.66 10.94
N ALA A 179 -15.33 -2.79 10.27
CA ALA A 179 -16.65 -2.37 10.74
C ALA A 179 -17.67 -3.51 10.75
N LEU A 180 -17.62 -4.40 9.76
CA LEU A 180 -18.50 -5.56 9.63
C LEU A 180 -18.18 -6.69 10.62
N SER A 181 -16.93 -6.78 11.07
CA SER A 181 -16.43 -7.90 11.86
C SER A 181 -16.37 -7.56 13.35
N LYS A 182 -16.56 -8.59 14.21
CA LYS A 182 -16.37 -8.49 15.68
C LYS A 182 -14.95 -8.80 16.13
N LYS A 183 -14.14 -9.40 15.26
CA LYS A 183 -12.73 -9.78 15.49
C LYS A 183 -11.84 -9.18 14.43
N LYS A 184 -10.57 -8.98 14.74
CA LYS A 184 -9.59 -8.51 13.77
C LYS A 184 -9.45 -9.50 12.61
N GLN A 185 -9.73 -9.04 11.40
CA GLN A 185 -9.65 -9.84 10.16
C GLN A 185 -8.32 -9.61 9.44
N ILE A 186 -7.21 -9.55 10.17
CA ILE A 186 -5.89 -9.21 9.61
C ILE A 186 -5.50 -10.19 8.51
N GLY A 187 -5.62 -11.50 8.74
CA GLY A 187 -5.28 -12.52 7.75
C GLY A 187 -6.11 -12.42 6.47
N ALA A 188 -7.42 -12.22 6.59
CA ALA A 188 -8.31 -12.05 5.44
C ALA A 188 -7.99 -10.77 4.65
N CYS A 189 -7.68 -9.66 5.33
CA CYS A 189 -7.32 -8.40 4.68
C CYS A 189 -5.92 -8.46 4.01
N LEU A 190 -4.96 -9.16 4.60
CA LEU A 190 -3.68 -9.43 3.94
C LEU A 190 -3.87 -10.31 2.71
N GLY A 191 -4.68 -11.37 2.81
CA GLY A 191 -5.06 -12.22 1.67
C GLY A 191 -5.75 -11.42 0.58
N PHE A 192 -6.65 -10.50 0.92
CA PHE A 192 -7.31 -9.60 -0.02
C PHE A 192 -6.29 -8.72 -0.77
N ALA A 193 -5.34 -8.10 -0.07
CA ALA A 193 -4.28 -7.29 -0.71
C ALA A 193 -3.44 -8.14 -1.67
N MET A 194 -3.12 -9.39 -1.31
CA MET A 194 -2.41 -10.32 -2.19
C MET A 194 -3.22 -10.73 -3.42
N VAL A 195 -4.52 -10.98 -3.27
CA VAL A 195 -5.40 -11.31 -4.39
C VAL A 195 -5.47 -10.16 -5.39
N LEU A 196 -5.56 -8.91 -4.91
CA LEU A 196 -5.52 -7.73 -5.78
C LEU A 196 -4.20 -7.64 -6.56
N TYR A 197 -3.06 -7.91 -5.91
CA TYR A 197 -1.77 -7.95 -6.57
C TYR A 197 -1.69 -9.07 -7.63
N ILE A 198 -2.12 -10.28 -7.29
CA ILE A 198 -2.16 -11.40 -8.24
C ILE A 198 -3.08 -11.05 -9.43
N SER A 199 -4.19 -10.36 -9.19
CA SER A 199 -5.09 -9.89 -10.25
C SER A 199 -4.39 -8.91 -11.20
N ASP A 200 -3.51 -8.04 -10.69
CA ASP A 200 -2.68 -7.15 -11.52
C ASP A 200 -1.72 -7.96 -12.41
N LEU A 201 -1.02 -8.94 -11.84
CA LEU A 201 -0.15 -9.82 -12.63
C LEU A 201 -0.94 -10.57 -13.71
N MET A 202 -2.09 -11.14 -13.36
CA MET A 202 -2.91 -11.93 -14.30
C MET A 202 -3.43 -11.09 -15.46
N CYS A 203 -3.89 -9.85 -15.22
CA CYS A 203 -4.39 -9.00 -16.29
C CYS A 203 -3.29 -8.54 -17.26
N ARG A 204 -2.02 -8.58 -16.86
CA ARG A 204 -0.86 -8.25 -17.71
C ARG A 204 -0.41 -9.41 -18.58
N VAL A 205 -0.62 -10.65 -18.11
CA VAL A 205 -0.15 -11.87 -18.77
C VAL A 205 -1.22 -12.50 -19.63
N ILE A 206 -2.48 -12.46 -19.20
CA ILE A 206 -3.59 -13.19 -19.83
C ILE A 206 -4.55 -12.19 -20.48
N PRO A 207 -4.61 -12.11 -21.83
CA PRO A 207 -5.46 -11.16 -22.55
C PRO A 207 -6.94 -11.25 -22.17
N ASP A 208 -7.45 -12.47 -21.95
CA ASP A 208 -8.86 -12.69 -21.57
C ASP A 208 -9.22 -12.12 -20.20
N LEU A 209 -8.21 -11.84 -19.35
CA LEU A 209 -8.35 -11.27 -18.00
C LEU A 209 -8.03 -9.77 -17.92
N GLU A 210 -7.85 -9.10 -19.06
CA GLU A 210 -7.54 -7.66 -19.10
C GLU A 210 -8.56 -6.82 -18.31
N GLY A 211 -9.80 -7.26 -18.20
CA GLY A 211 -10.85 -6.60 -17.41
C GLY A 211 -10.52 -6.45 -15.92
N LEU A 212 -9.63 -7.27 -15.35
CA LEU A 212 -9.21 -7.19 -13.95
C LEU A 212 -8.45 -5.90 -13.64
N LYS A 213 -7.89 -5.22 -14.64
CA LYS A 213 -7.23 -3.91 -14.48
C LYS A 213 -8.12 -2.84 -13.82
N TYR A 214 -9.46 -2.95 -13.97
CA TYR A 214 -10.41 -2.04 -13.35
C TYR A 214 -10.76 -2.39 -11.90
N VAL A 215 -10.37 -3.55 -11.44
CA VAL A 215 -10.65 -4.06 -10.08
C VAL A 215 -9.45 -3.88 -9.18
N THR A 216 -8.24 -4.00 -9.73
CA THR A 216 -7.01 -3.92 -8.94
C THR A 216 -6.41 -2.52 -8.92
N PRO A 217 -6.22 -1.93 -7.73
CA PRO A 217 -5.56 -0.64 -7.61
C PRO A 217 -4.05 -0.68 -7.90
N TYR A 218 -3.44 -1.86 -7.95
CA TYR A 218 -2.04 -2.00 -8.33
C TYR A 218 -1.78 -1.62 -9.78
N TYR A 219 -2.80 -1.73 -10.67
CA TYR A 219 -2.62 -1.45 -12.08
C TYR A 219 -2.24 0.02 -12.35
N PHE A 220 -2.97 0.99 -11.80
CA PHE A 220 -2.67 2.41 -12.01
C PHE A 220 -1.45 2.89 -11.22
N SER A 221 -1.04 2.17 -10.19
CA SER A 221 0.08 2.51 -9.32
C SER A 221 1.33 1.68 -9.60
N ASN A 222 1.35 0.93 -10.72
CA ASN A 222 2.48 0.07 -11.08
C ASN A 222 3.73 0.89 -11.38
N GLY A 223 4.84 0.53 -10.75
CA GLY A 223 6.12 1.24 -10.89
C GLY A 223 6.67 1.18 -12.30
N ALA A 224 6.71 0.00 -12.92
CA ALA A 224 7.24 -0.16 -14.26
C ALA A 224 6.49 0.70 -15.30
N ASP A 225 5.16 0.78 -15.19
CA ASP A 225 4.34 1.61 -16.07
C ASP A 225 4.61 3.10 -15.89
N ILE A 226 4.68 3.56 -14.63
CA ILE A 226 4.88 4.97 -14.32
C ILE A 226 6.30 5.43 -14.68
N PHE A 227 7.33 4.62 -14.39
CA PHE A 227 8.70 4.97 -14.74
C PHE A 227 8.96 4.88 -16.26
N ALA A 228 8.29 3.96 -16.97
CA ALA A 228 8.41 3.87 -18.43
C ALA A 228 7.68 5.01 -19.18
N SER A 229 6.50 5.42 -18.70
CA SER A 229 5.67 6.42 -19.39
C SER A 229 5.82 7.85 -18.86
N GLY A 230 6.27 8.02 -17.61
CA GLY A 230 6.26 9.30 -16.91
C GLY A 230 4.86 9.81 -16.54
N GLU A 231 3.84 8.94 -16.60
CA GLU A 231 2.42 9.29 -16.40
C GLU A 231 1.69 8.30 -15.48
N VAL A 232 0.64 8.78 -14.83
CA VAL A 232 -0.30 7.98 -14.02
C VAL A 232 -1.64 7.93 -14.74
N GLN A 233 -2.32 6.81 -14.68
CA GLN A 233 -3.67 6.67 -15.22
C GLN A 233 -4.69 7.33 -14.28
N TRP A 234 -4.81 8.65 -14.37
CA TRP A 234 -5.63 9.47 -13.45
C TRP A 234 -7.10 9.08 -13.41
N GLY A 235 -7.65 8.52 -14.50
CA GLY A 235 -9.01 8.00 -14.52
C GLY A 235 -9.22 6.85 -13.52
N MET A 236 -8.27 5.92 -13.46
CA MET A 236 -8.32 4.81 -12.49
C MET A 236 -8.01 5.29 -11.06
N ALA A 237 -7.06 6.20 -10.90
CA ALA A 237 -6.79 6.81 -9.60
C ALA A 237 -8.01 7.57 -9.04
N ALA A 238 -8.78 8.25 -9.89
CA ALA A 238 -10.04 8.89 -9.51
C ALA A 238 -11.11 7.85 -9.12
N ALA A 239 -11.21 6.73 -9.84
CA ALA A 239 -12.10 5.62 -9.46
C ALA A 239 -11.71 5.03 -8.11
N ALA A 240 -10.41 4.86 -7.83
CA ALA A 240 -9.89 4.43 -6.53
C ALA A 240 -10.33 5.35 -5.38
N LEU A 241 -10.26 6.67 -5.58
CA LEU A 241 -10.77 7.65 -4.61
C LEU A 241 -12.28 7.51 -4.36
N VAL A 242 -13.06 7.21 -5.40
CA VAL A 242 -14.50 6.94 -5.25
C VAL A 242 -14.73 5.67 -4.43
N VAL A 243 -14.02 4.58 -4.72
CA VAL A 243 -14.10 3.32 -3.95
C VAL A 243 -13.71 3.56 -2.49
N MET A 244 -12.66 4.32 -2.24
CA MET A 244 -12.24 4.72 -0.89
C MET A 244 -13.39 5.43 -0.14
N VAL A 245 -14.00 6.45 -0.76
CA VAL A 245 -15.10 7.21 -0.14
C VAL A 245 -16.31 6.32 0.12
N LEU A 246 -16.71 5.49 -0.86
CA LEU A 246 -17.84 4.56 -0.71
C LEU A 246 -17.60 3.57 0.42
N SER A 247 -16.39 3.02 0.53
CA SER A 247 -15.99 2.09 1.60
C SER A 247 -16.10 2.75 2.97
N VAL A 248 -15.63 3.99 3.11
CA VAL A 248 -15.70 4.74 4.37
C VAL A 248 -17.14 5.10 4.74
N VAL A 249 -17.96 5.52 3.78
CA VAL A 249 -19.39 5.82 4.02
C VAL A 249 -20.13 4.55 4.44
N ALA A 250 -19.91 3.45 3.74
CA ALA A 250 -20.50 2.16 4.11
C ALA A 250 -20.07 1.72 5.52
N ALA A 251 -18.77 1.83 5.84
CA ALA A 251 -18.24 1.56 7.17
C ALA A 251 -18.91 2.43 8.25
N ALA A 252 -19.13 3.72 7.97
CA ALA A 252 -19.80 4.64 8.90
C ALA A 252 -21.25 4.23 9.17
N VAL A 253 -22.00 3.86 8.13
CA VAL A 253 -23.40 3.39 8.28
C VAL A 253 -23.47 2.11 9.10
N VAL A 254 -22.58 1.15 8.80
CA VAL A 254 -22.50 -0.12 9.55
C VAL A 254 -22.15 0.14 11.02
N TYR A 255 -21.11 0.92 11.29
CA TYR A 255 -20.63 1.20 12.64
C TYR A 255 -21.67 1.93 13.51
N GLN A 256 -22.46 2.84 12.91
CA GLN A 256 -23.52 3.56 13.63
C GLN A 256 -24.71 2.65 14.00
N LYS A 257 -25.04 1.65 13.15
CA LYS A 257 -26.17 0.74 13.37
C LYS A 257 -25.79 -0.52 14.15
N LYS A 258 -24.50 -0.82 14.25
CA LYS A 258 -24.00 -2.02 14.90
C LYS A 258 -24.20 -1.95 16.40
N ASP A 259 -24.80 -3.01 16.99
CA ASP A 259 -24.79 -3.18 18.43
C ASP A 259 -23.37 -3.55 18.87
N LEU A 260 -22.73 -2.62 19.56
CA LEU A 260 -21.43 -2.84 20.17
C LEU A 260 -21.68 -3.65 21.47
N ALA A 261 -21.96 -4.95 21.29
CA ALA A 261 -22.14 -5.84 22.42
C ALA A 261 -20.77 -6.26 22.98
N SER A 262 -20.68 -6.20 24.30
CA SER A 262 -19.60 -6.76 25.10
C SER A 262 -19.51 -8.28 24.99
#